data_97c58bdc7643f51d9c6ea7cead6ee80c
#
_entry.id   97c58bdc7643f51d9c6ea7cead6ee80c
#
_cell.length_a   1.000
_cell.length_b   1.000
_cell.length_c   1.000
_cell.angle_alpha   90.00
_cell.angle_beta   90.00
_cell.angle_gamma   90.00
#
_symmetry.space_group_name_H-M   'P 1'
#
loop_
_entity.id
_entity.type
_entity.pdbx_description
1 polymer ?
#
loop_
_entity_poly.entity_id
_entity_poly.type
_entity_poly.pdbx_seq_one_letter_code
_entity_poly.pdbx_strand_id
1 'polypeptide(L)'
;GFTLQDLPEDVLWLTCGVDCQDDRLEAVIVGHSETDWFVLDYTVFWGPIDGEAVWLDLDSHLRQQWQHPKGGTISIDACAIDSGDGGHTDLVHSFTRPRFGRRVVSIKGVSGFSRALLQKSGGKGQLLWLVGSDSVKSQLFARIGRAQGVRFSEALEAPYFEMLTSE
;
A
#
# COMPACT_ATOMS: atom_id res chain seq x y z
N GLY A 1 -22.36 -2.10 5.32
CA GLY A 1 -20.95 -2.39 5.13
C GLY A 1 -20.51 -2.10 3.70
N PHE A 2 -19.24 -2.18 3.45
CA PHE A 2 -18.64 -2.00 2.13
C PHE A 2 -17.51 -3.00 1.91
N THR A 3 -17.22 -3.28 0.65
CA THR A 3 -16.11 -4.15 0.22
C THR A 3 -15.44 -3.56 -1.02
N LEU A 4 -14.38 -4.21 -1.50
CA LEU A 4 -13.75 -3.83 -2.78
C LEU A 4 -14.69 -4.05 -3.98
N GLN A 5 -15.63 -5.00 -3.89
CA GLN A 5 -16.64 -5.27 -4.91
C GLN A 5 -17.92 -4.42 -4.76
N ASP A 6 -18.09 -3.79 -3.61
CA ASP A 6 -19.20 -2.88 -3.28
C ASP A 6 -18.65 -1.61 -2.63
N LEU A 7 -18.04 -0.78 -3.48
CA LEU A 7 -17.33 0.42 -3.06
C LEU A 7 -18.26 1.50 -2.52
N PRO A 8 -17.83 2.26 -1.49
CA PRO A 8 -18.48 3.51 -1.14
C PRO A 8 -18.52 4.49 -2.33
N GLU A 9 -19.63 5.17 -2.52
CA GLU A 9 -19.84 6.06 -3.68
C GLU A 9 -18.94 7.30 -3.69
N ASP A 10 -18.34 7.67 -2.57
CA ASP A 10 -17.46 8.81 -2.41
C ASP A 10 -15.97 8.46 -2.57
N VAL A 11 -15.62 7.19 -2.84
CA VAL A 11 -14.26 6.81 -3.19
C VAL A 11 -13.87 7.41 -4.53
N LEU A 12 -12.79 8.20 -4.54
CA LEU A 12 -12.30 8.91 -5.72
C LEU A 12 -11.13 8.21 -6.39
N TRP A 13 -10.25 7.58 -5.61
CA TRP A 13 -9.11 6.82 -6.11
C TRP A 13 -8.71 5.70 -5.16
N LEU A 14 -7.92 4.75 -5.68
CA LEU A 14 -7.38 3.63 -4.93
C LEU A 14 -5.86 3.69 -4.89
N THR A 15 -5.28 3.33 -3.76
CA THR A 15 -3.85 3.11 -3.61
C THR A 15 -3.57 1.72 -3.04
N CYS A 16 -2.35 1.22 -3.26
CA CYS A 16 -1.89 -0.04 -2.69
C CYS A 16 -0.58 0.18 -1.94
N GLY A 17 -0.48 -0.37 -0.76
CA GLY A 17 0.77 -0.48 -0.01
C GLY A 17 1.21 -1.93 0.07
N VAL A 18 2.50 -2.19 -0.13
CA VAL A 18 3.06 -3.55 -0.12
C VAL A 18 4.23 -3.63 0.83
N ASP A 19 4.17 -4.59 1.73
CA ASP A 19 5.29 -5.01 2.58
C ASP A 19 5.93 -6.28 2.03
N CYS A 20 7.26 -6.38 2.12
CA CYS A 20 8.03 -7.51 1.64
C CYS A 20 8.62 -8.28 2.82
N GLN A 21 8.31 -9.57 2.90
CA GLN A 21 8.98 -10.53 3.77
C GLN A 21 9.70 -11.56 2.89
N ASP A 22 10.62 -12.36 3.44
CA ASP A 22 11.40 -13.33 2.64
C ASP A 22 10.53 -14.35 1.90
N ASP A 23 9.39 -14.70 2.49
CA ASP A 23 8.50 -15.76 2.03
C ASP A 23 7.15 -15.27 1.47
N ARG A 24 6.94 -13.94 1.40
CA ARG A 24 5.65 -13.39 0.96
C ARG A 24 5.68 -11.90 0.66
N LEU A 25 4.68 -11.46 -0.10
CA LEU A 25 4.29 -10.06 -0.21
C LEU A 25 2.93 -9.87 0.46
N GLU A 26 2.77 -8.79 1.22
CA GLU A 26 1.52 -8.41 1.87
C GLU A 26 1.03 -7.09 1.27
N ALA A 27 -0.15 -7.10 0.66
CA ALA A 27 -0.70 -5.95 -0.06
C ALA A 27 -2.00 -5.47 0.59
N VAL A 28 -2.10 -4.17 0.83
CA VAL A 28 -3.31 -3.50 1.34
C VAL A 28 -3.80 -2.51 0.32
N ILE A 29 -5.09 -2.58 -0.04
CA ILE A 29 -5.74 -1.60 -0.92
C ILE A 29 -6.55 -0.63 -0.06
N VAL A 30 -6.33 0.66 -0.29
CA VAL A 30 -7.03 1.75 0.40
C VAL A 30 -7.73 2.63 -0.63
N GLY A 31 -9.03 2.83 -0.42
CA GLY A 31 -9.82 3.83 -1.14
C GLY A 31 -9.75 5.18 -0.43
N HIS A 32 -9.79 6.24 -1.20
CA HIS A 32 -9.71 7.61 -0.70
C HIS A 32 -10.89 8.44 -1.17
N SER A 33 -11.53 9.13 -0.24
CA SER A 33 -12.45 10.23 -0.52
C SER A 33 -11.81 11.56 -0.11
N GLU A 34 -12.56 12.65 -0.15
CA GLU A 34 -12.06 13.95 0.32
C GLU A 34 -11.72 13.94 1.81
N THR A 35 -12.39 13.11 2.60
CA THR A 35 -12.28 13.13 4.08
C THR A 35 -11.84 11.81 4.67
N ASP A 36 -12.17 10.70 4.04
CA ASP A 36 -12.04 9.35 4.62
C ASP A 36 -11.08 8.46 3.82
N TRP A 37 -10.47 7.55 4.55
CA TRP A 37 -9.74 6.41 4.01
C TRP A 37 -10.54 5.14 4.27
N PHE A 38 -10.67 4.33 3.25
CA PHE A 38 -11.37 3.04 3.31
C PHE A 38 -10.36 1.92 3.11
N VAL A 39 -10.04 1.18 4.15
CA VAL A 39 -9.22 -0.02 4.01
C VAL A 39 -10.10 -1.11 3.41
N LEU A 40 -9.85 -1.47 2.17
CA LEU A 40 -10.75 -2.27 1.34
C LEU A 40 -10.35 -3.73 1.23
N ASP A 41 -9.04 -4.01 1.20
CA ASP A 41 -8.54 -5.36 0.95
C ASP A 41 -7.17 -5.58 1.59
N TYR A 42 -6.93 -6.81 2.00
CA TYR A 42 -5.64 -7.31 2.45
C TYR A 42 -5.38 -8.67 1.81
N THR A 43 -4.36 -8.76 0.99
CA THR A 43 -4.01 -9.97 0.26
C THR A 43 -2.56 -10.33 0.52
N VAL A 44 -2.31 -11.60 0.80
CA VAL A 44 -0.97 -12.17 0.98
C VAL A 44 -0.63 -13.04 -0.21
N PHE A 45 0.49 -12.76 -0.86
CA PHE A 45 1.05 -13.58 -1.92
C PHE A 45 2.20 -14.41 -1.35
N TRP A 46 1.92 -15.68 -1.08
CA TRP A 46 2.89 -16.60 -0.50
C TRP A 46 3.86 -17.12 -1.54
N GLY A 47 5.13 -17.09 -1.22
CA GLY A 47 6.23 -17.59 -2.03
C GLY A 47 7.50 -16.78 -1.82
N PRO A 48 8.67 -17.34 -2.18
CA PRO A 48 9.94 -16.64 -2.02
C PRO A 48 10.00 -15.40 -2.92
N ILE A 49 10.38 -14.27 -2.34
CA ILE A 49 10.41 -13.00 -3.09
C ILE A 49 11.65 -12.84 -3.99
N ASP A 50 12.63 -13.72 -3.88
CA ASP A 50 13.71 -13.85 -4.87
C ASP A 50 13.27 -14.63 -6.12
N GLY A 51 12.09 -15.27 -6.08
CA GLY A 51 11.43 -15.87 -7.23
C GLY A 51 10.52 -14.87 -7.97
N GLU A 52 10.08 -15.26 -9.15
CA GLU A 52 9.26 -14.38 -10.01
C GLU A 52 7.76 -14.44 -9.72
N ALA A 53 7.26 -15.60 -9.22
CA ALA A 53 5.83 -15.89 -9.14
C ALA A 53 5.04 -14.87 -8.31
N VAL A 54 5.51 -14.51 -7.13
CA VAL A 54 4.82 -13.55 -6.24
C VAL A 54 4.75 -12.15 -6.85
N TRP A 55 5.76 -11.75 -7.63
CA TRP A 55 5.78 -10.45 -8.32
C TRP A 55 4.82 -10.42 -9.51
N LEU A 56 4.66 -11.52 -10.23
CA LEU A 56 3.65 -11.66 -11.29
C LEU A 56 2.24 -11.63 -10.69
N ASP A 57 2.01 -12.28 -9.57
CA ASP A 57 0.74 -12.23 -8.85
C ASP A 57 0.43 -10.81 -8.38
N LEU A 58 1.42 -10.09 -7.83
CA LEU A 58 1.26 -8.69 -7.45
C LEU A 58 0.94 -7.82 -8.66
N ASP A 59 1.63 -7.99 -9.79
CA ASP A 59 1.37 -7.20 -11.00
C ASP A 59 -0.06 -7.41 -11.50
N SER A 60 -0.54 -8.64 -11.50
CA SER A 60 -1.94 -8.97 -11.84
C SER A 60 -2.92 -8.32 -10.87
N HIS A 61 -2.61 -8.33 -9.58
CA HIS A 61 -3.42 -7.68 -8.54
C HIS A 61 -3.52 -6.18 -8.76
N LEU A 62 -2.41 -5.52 -9.10
CA LEU A 62 -2.36 -4.07 -9.37
C LEU A 62 -3.09 -3.66 -10.65
N ARG A 63 -3.36 -4.59 -11.57
CA ARG A 63 -4.05 -4.33 -12.84
C ARG A 63 -5.57 -4.55 -12.78
N GLN A 64 -6.10 -5.02 -11.66
CA GLN A 64 -7.53 -5.24 -11.50
C GLN A 64 -8.33 -3.94 -11.62
N GLN A 65 -9.60 -4.09 -12.02
CA GLN A 65 -10.57 -3.01 -12.10
C GLN A 65 -11.84 -3.40 -11.35
N TRP A 66 -12.45 -2.41 -10.72
CA TRP A 66 -13.70 -2.61 -9.99
C TRP A 66 -14.76 -1.63 -10.49
N GLN A 67 -16.02 -2.06 -10.43
CA GLN A 67 -17.15 -1.19 -10.78
C GLN A 67 -17.30 -0.08 -9.73
N HIS A 68 -17.47 1.13 -10.19
CA HIS A 68 -17.78 2.26 -9.30
C HIS A 68 -19.30 2.48 -9.23
N PRO A 69 -19.88 2.73 -8.04
CA PRO A 69 -21.33 2.92 -7.90
C PRO A 69 -21.90 4.06 -8.74
N LYS A 70 -21.11 5.09 -9.01
CA LYS A 70 -21.49 6.24 -9.88
C LYS A 70 -21.27 6.00 -11.36
N GLY A 71 -20.90 4.81 -11.75
CA GLY A 71 -20.64 4.41 -13.14
C GLY A 71 -19.15 4.33 -13.47
N GLY A 72 -18.85 3.49 -14.48
CA GLY A 72 -17.49 3.24 -14.91
C GLY A 72 -16.71 2.34 -13.98
N THR A 73 -15.42 2.25 -14.21
CA THR A 73 -14.48 1.43 -13.42
C THR A 73 -13.43 2.28 -12.76
N ILE A 74 -12.91 1.78 -11.65
CA ILE A 74 -11.80 2.34 -10.89
C ILE A 74 -10.71 1.28 -10.76
N SER A 75 -9.46 1.70 -10.81
CA SER A 75 -8.28 0.85 -10.65
C SER A 75 -7.33 1.44 -9.64
N ILE A 76 -6.26 0.69 -9.31
CA ILE A 76 -5.22 1.20 -8.42
C ILE A 76 -4.42 2.27 -9.16
N ASP A 77 -4.43 3.49 -8.62
CA ASP A 77 -3.80 4.67 -9.21
C ASP A 77 -2.32 4.78 -8.85
N ALA A 78 -1.94 4.27 -7.68
CA ALA A 78 -0.55 4.27 -7.21
C ALA A 78 -0.29 3.12 -6.26
N CYS A 79 0.94 2.62 -6.27
CA CYS A 79 1.40 1.58 -5.37
C CYS A 79 2.75 1.95 -4.77
N ALA A 80 2.88 1.85 -3.46
CA ALA A 80 4.13 2.02 -2.74
C ALA A 80 4.59 0.67 -2.17
N ILE A 81 5.83 0.27 -2.46
CA ILE A 81 6.40 -1.00 -2.01
C ILE A 81 7.57 -0.70 -1.08
N ASP A 82 7.49 -1.20 0.16
CA ASP A 82 8.58 -1.04 1.10
C ASP A 82 9.79 -1.88 0.67
N SER A 83 10.91 -1.21 0.45
CA SER A 83 12.15 -1.87 0.05
C SER A 83 12.95 -2.46 1.22
N GLY A 84 12.52 -2.21 2.46
CA GLY A 84 13.15 -2.75 3.66
C GLY A 84 14.60 -2.30 3.87
N ASP A 85 15.35 -3.08 4.63
CA ASP A 85 16.72 -2.79 5.05
C ASP A 85 17.77 -3.56 4.21
N GLY A 86 17.87 -3.24 2.93
CA GLY A 86 18.98 -3.68 2.10
C GLY A 86 18.80 -5.02 1.37
N GLY A 87 18.37 -6.10 2.04
CA GLY A 87 18.25 -7.43 1.43
C GLY A 87 17.19 -7.53 0.32
N HIS A 88 16.13 -6.73 0.40
CA HIS A 88 15.03 -6.73 -0.56
C HIS A 88 15.07 -5.56 -1.55
N THR A 89 15.95 -4.60 -1.34
CA THR A 89 15.99 -3.34 -2.11
C THR A 89 16.11 -3.57 -3.62
N ASP A 90 17.01 -4.45 -4.06
CA ASP A 90 17.23 -4.72 -5.48
C ASP A 90 16.03 -5.43 -6.11
N LEU A 91 15.39 -6.34 -5.40
CA LEU A 91 14.17 -7.03 -5.85
C LEU A 91 13.03 -6.03 -6.06
N VAL A 92 12.80 -5.16 -5.09
CA VAL A 92 11.77 -4.12 -5.16
C VAL A 92 12.06 -3.15 -6.31
N HIS A 93 13.29 -2.68 -6.47
CA HIS A 93 13.66 -1.79 -7.57
C HIS A 93 13.53 -2.45 -8.94
N SER A 94 13.84 -3.73 -9.06
CA SER A 94 13.65 -4.49 -10.30
C SER A 94 12.19 -4.54 -10.73
N PHE A 95 11.27 -4.63 -9.78
CA PHE A 95 9.84 -4.60 -10.04
C PHE A 95 9.32 -3.19 -10.33
N THR A 96 9.74 -2.18 -9.55
CA THR A 96 9.17 -0.83 -9.62
C THR A 96 9.68 -0.01 -10.80
N ARG A 97 10.96 -0.15 -11.20
CA ARG A 97 11.56 0.64 -12.30
C ARG A 97 10.76 0.58 -13.60
N PRO A 98 10.43 -0.59 -14.16
CA PRO A 98 9.66 -0.66 -15.41
C PRO A 98 8.21 -0.20 -15.25
N ARG A 99 7.73 -0.07 -14.01
CA ARG A 99 6.34 0.28 -13.65
C ARG A 99 6.19 1.70 -13.11
N PHE A 100 7.25 2.47 -13.12
CA PHE A 100 7.23 3.85 -12.60
C PHE A 100 6.17 4.72 -13.31
N GLY A 101 5.98 4.54 -14.60
CA GLY A 101 4.92 5.22 -15.36
C GLY A 101 3.50 4.88 -14.90
N ARG A 102 3.31 3.77 -14.21
CA ARG A 102 2.05 3.37 -13.57
C ARG A 102 1.97 3.81 -12.10
N ARG A 103 2.87 4.67 -11.64
CA ARG A 103 3.00 5.13 -10.25
C ARG A 103 3.24 3.98 -9.25
N VAL A 104 4.01 2.98 -9.65
CA VAL A 104 4.53 1.93 -8.77
C VAL A 104 5.92 2.35 -8.32
N VAL A 105 6.08 2.61 -7.03
CA VAL A 105 7.30 3.22 -6.50
C VAL A 105 7.86 2.46 -5.30
N SER A 106 9.17 2.51 -5.15
CA SER A 106 9.86 2.00 -3.96
C SER A 106 9.84 3.06 -2.87
N ILE A 107 9.54 2.64 -1.65
CA ILE A 107 9.64 3.49 -0.46
C ILE A 107 10.56 2.84 0.57
N LYS A 108 11.04 3.64 1.51
CA LYS A 108 11.76 3.20 2.69
C LYS A 108 11.33 4.02 3.90
N GLY A 109 10.93 3.35 4.96
CA GLY A 109 10.66 3.99 6.25
C GLY A 109 11.93 4.54 6.88
N VAL A 110 11.87 5.75 7.41
CA VAL A 110 12.93 6.37 8.19
C VAL A 110 12.38 6.84 9.53
N SER A 111 13.09 6.51 10.59
CA SER A 111 12.70 6.85 11.95
C SER A 111 12.92 8.35 12.26
N GLY A 112 12.16 8.88 13.19
CA GLY A 112 12.31 10.24 13.74
C GLY A 112 11.10 11.12 13.47
N PHE A 113 10.56 11.72 14.54
CA PHE A 113 9.37 12.58 14.47
C PHE A 113 9.61 13.94 13.80
N SER A 114 10.87 14.36 13.65
CA SER A 114 11.25 15.58 12.93
C SER A 114 11.44 15.40 11.44
N ARG A 115 11.28 14.18 10.93
CA ARG A 115 11.43 13.87 9.51
C ARG A 115 10.22 14.33 8.70
N ALA A 116 10.47 14.74 7.46
CA ALA A 116 9.41 14.98 6.51
C ALA A 116 8.56 13.70 6.29
N LEU A 117 7.25 13.87 6.09
CA LEU A 117 6.36 12.74 5.80
C LEU A 117 6.78 11.98 4.54
N LEU A 118 7.26 12.72 3.54
CA LEU A 118 7.73 12.15 2.27
C LEU A 118 8.91 12.98 1.75
N GLN A 119 9.98 12.29 1.38
CA GLN A 119 11.18 12.90 0.81
C GLN A 119 11.75 12.03 -0.29
N LYS A 120 12.06 12.62 -1.45
CA LYS A 120 12.74 11.89 -2.52
C LYS A 120 14.22 11.66 -2.16
N SER A 121 14.69 10.43 -2.31
CA SER A 121 16.11 10.13 -2.14
C SER A 121 16.95 10.74 -3.25
N GLY A 122 18.07 11.37 -2.91
CA GLY A 122 18.97 12.06 -3.84
C GLY A 122 19.97 11.17 -4.57
N GLY A 123 19.84 9.84 -4.53
CA GLY A 123 20.77 8.91 -5.19
C GLY A 123 20.65 8.93 -6.71
N LYS A 124 21.78 8.87 -7.41
CA LYS A 124 21.81 8.75 -8.88
C LYS A 124 21.11 7.46 -9.35
N GLY A 125 20.07 7.60 -10.14
CA GLY A 125 19.39 6.49 -10.81
C GLY A 125 18.47 5.65 -9.94
N GLN A 126 18.25 6.01 -8.67
CA GLN A 126 17.30 5.34 -7.78
C GLN A 126 16.07 6.22 -7.52
N LEU A 127 14.92 5.71 -7.90
CA LEU A 127 13.61 6.32 -7.61
C LEU A 127 13.09 5.76 -6.28
N LEU A 128 13.71 6.19 -5.19
CA LEU A 128 13.36 5.79 -3.84
C LEU A 128 12.77 6.99 -3.08
N TRP A 129 11.63 6.78 -2.45
CA TRP A 129 11.02 7.74 -1.56
C TRP A 129 11.24 7.34 -0.11
N LEU A 130 11.68 8.30 0.70
CA LEU A 130 11.81 8.13 2.15
C LEU A 130 10.53 8.59 2.82
N VAL A 131 9.99 7.74 3.70
CA VAL A 131 8.76 8.00 4.44
C VAL A 131 9.09 8.13 5.92
N GLY A 132 8.69 9.23 6.55
CA GLY A 132 8.81 9.45 7.99
C GLY A 132 7.87 8.52 8.75
N SER A 133 8.28 7.27 8.99
CA SER A 133 7.43 6.21 9.51
C SER A 133 6.79 6.52 10.85
N ASP A 134 7.54 7.12 11.78
CA ASP A 134 7.02 7.45 13.11
C ASP A 134 5.91 8.51 13.03
N SER A 135 6.06 9.51 12.18
CA SER A 135 5.04 10.55 11.98
C SER A 135 3.80 10.01 11.29
N VAL A 136 3.97 9.14 10.27
CA VAL A 136 2.84 8.52 9.56
C VAL A 136 2.07 7.59 10.47
N LYS A 137 2.75 6.71 11.22
CA LYS A 137 2.13 5.80 12.19
C LYS A 137 1.35 6.57 13.26
N SER A 138 1.96 7.63 13.82
CA SER A 138 1.31 8.46 14.83
C SER A 138 0.02 9.10 14.32
N GLN A 139 0.02 9.65 13.10
CA GLN A 139 -1.18 10.23 12.50
C GLN A 139 -2.25 9.18 12.21
N LEU A 140 -1.86 8.01 11.68
CA LEU A 140 -2.79 6.91 11.38
C LEU A 140 -3.49 6.42 12.66
N PHE A 141 -2.71 6.08 13.69
CA PHE A 141 -3.28 5.58 14.94
C PHE A 141 -4.07 6.63 15.71
N ALA A 142 -3.73 7.91 15.59
CA ALA A 142 -4.53 9.00 16.15
C ALA A 142 -5.91 9.07 15.47
N ARG A 143 -5.99 8.90 14.15
CA ARG A 143 -7.25 8.85 13.41
C ARG A 143 -8.09 7.63 13.79
N ILE A 144 -7.48 6.45 13.86
CA ILE A 144 -8.14 5.20 14.27
C ILE A 144 -8.70 5.35 15.70
N GLY A 145 -7.89 5.85 16.62
CA GLY A 145 -8.30 6.03 18.01
C GLY A 145 -9.45 7.02 18.22
N ARG A 146 -9.62 7.98 17.31
CA ARG A 146 -10.76 8.92 17.31
C ARG A 146 -11.95 8.42 16.51
N ALA A 147 -11.87 7.26 15.88
CA ALA A 147 -12.84 6.73 14.91
C ALA A 147 -13.18 7.75 13.80
N GLN A 148 -12.19 8.52 13.38
CA GLN A 148 -12.37 9.59 12.39
C GLN A 148 -11.50 9.36 11.16
N GLY A 149 -12.15 9.35 10.00
CA GLY A 149 -11.50 9.37 8.69
C GLY A 149 -10.80 8.08 8.29
N VAL A 150 -10.94 6.98 9.04
CA VAL A 150 -10.48 5.64 8.66
C VAL A 150 -11.60 4.64 8.89
N ARG A 151 -11.98 3.94 7.83
CA ARG A 151 -13.03 2.93 7.83
C ARG A 151 -12.50 1.61 7.30
N PHE A 152 -13.03 0.51 7.80
CA PHE A 152 -12.57 -0.83 7.47
C PHE A 152 -13.67 -1.61 6.76
N SER A 153 -13.28 -2.30 5.68
CA SER A 153 -14.17 -3.20 4.94
C SER A 153 -14.62 -4.37 5.82
N GLU A 154 -15.85 -4.79 5.64
CA GLU A 154 -16.37 -5.99 6.27
C GLU A 154 -15.72 -7.30 5.77
N ALA A 155 -15.03 -7.24 4.63
CA ALA A 155 -14.27 -8.37 4.09
C ALA A 155 -12.91 -8.59 4.76
N LEU A 156 -12.46 -7.66 5.61
CA LEU A 156 -11.18 -7.80 6.34
C LEU A 156 -11.33 -8.82 7.49
N GLU A 157 -10.39 -9.74 7.56
CA GLU A 157 -10.36 -10.81 8.53
C GLU A 157 -9.36 -10.53 9.67
N ALA A 158 -9.41 -11.37 10.72
CA ALA A 158 -8.54 -11.26 11.88
C ALA A 158 -7.03 -11.09 11.56
N PRO A 159 -6.43 -11.80 10.58
CA PRO A 159 -5.01 -11.64 10.26
C PRO A 159 -4.60 -10.21 9.89
N TYR A 160 -5.50 -9.45 9.23
CA TYR A 160 -5.24 -8.04 8.95
C TYR A 160 -5.13 -7.20 10.24
N PHE A 161 -6.05 -7.37 11.17
CA PHE A 161 -6.05 -6.60 12.42
C PHE A 161 -4.91 -7.00 13.35
N GLU A 162 -4.53 -8.26 13.34
CA GLU A 162 -3.33 -8.73 14.04
C GLU A 162 -2.07 -8.09 13.48
N MET A 163 -1.92 -8.04 12.16
CA MET A 163 -0.83 -7.36 11.50
C MET A 163 -0.82 -5.86 11.83
N LEU A 164 -1.95 -5.18 11.72
CA LEU A 164 -2.08 -3.74 12.00
C LEU A 164 -1.68 -3.40 13.44
N THR A 165 -2.06 -4.22 14.41
CA THR A 165 -1.81 -3.97 15.84
C THR A 165 -0.44 -4.48 16.32
N SER A 166 0.29 -5.25 15.52
CA SER A 166 1.66 -5.70 15.83
C SER A 166 2.72 -4.62 15.61
N GLU A 167 2.37 -3.53 15.00
CA GLU A 167 3.24 -2.40 14.65
C GLU A 167 3.52 -1.43 15.85
#